data_36a4f1a4509d95663a98bd2c3ef0bb04
#
_entry.id   36a4f1a4509d95663a98bd2c3ef0bb04
#
_cell.length_a   1.000
_cell.length_b   1.000
_cell.length_c   1.000
_cell.angle_alpha   90.00
_cell.angle_beta   90.00
_cell.angle_gamma   90.00
#
_symmetry.space_group_name_H-M   'P 1'
#
loop_
_entity.id
_entity.type
_entity.pdbx_description
1 polymer ?
#
loop_
_entity_poly.entity_id
_entity_poly.type
_entity_poly.pdbx_seq_one_letter_code
_entity_poly.pdbx_strand_id
1 'polypeptide(L)'
;MPFNSISKKTYRLLFLFFFLSLCFPTYAEKILPKEIELLANKHNIPIDSLSIIIQPVNSETRLINLNSTVNRTPASVAKLFTAYVAIDHLGPEFHWTTKVFTTDSINDGEVDSLIFEGGGDPYISIERLEEMVAELRNLGINTINKGLIVDQNYFKQPQISTAVFDDDPLRPYNIMHTSFLINSNKIDFKIKKKSNNKIQIHSEFIPDGVSFKTDLVLGPGSCSNVRSNLQFTENAKINSTDKSILVQGEYPINCKEFEHDISLTDANHYFIGAFKKLWIESGGSFNGYISEAKTGLYKRLIISFDSLRLDEVIIKGIKDSDNLIARNLFLSLNQSFGGKNYRASRRIMKKALINNGVVIPKGTFFENGSGLSRNTKISPETILSLLQAIKKHSSHQILLDALPVSGVDGTLENKYRTNLLRSRLNLKTGTLDGVSGLAGFITGLSGKEYLFIFLHNDIPDHSYKISLFREDLLNWAVSDI
;
A
#
# COMPACT_ATOMS: atom_id res chain seq x y z
N MET A 1 18.37 -24.43 -93.80
CA MET A 1 18.36 -25.82 -93.35
C MET A 1 19.34 -25.93 -92.16
N PRO A 2 19.02 -26.57 -91.15
CA PRO A 2 17.77 -27.12 -90.60
C PRO A 2 17.58 -26.96 -89.11
N PHE A 3 16.45 -27.31 -88.70
CA PHE A 3 15.95 -28.00 -87.51
C PHE A 3 16.03 -27.35 -86.07
N ASN A 4 14.82 -27.03 -85.70
CA ASN A 4 14.30 -26.83 -84.36
C ASN A 4 14.60 -27.97 -83.38
N SER A 5 14.93 -27.67 -82.13
CA SER A 5 14.69 -28.54 -81.00
C SER A 5 13.88 -27.81 -79.96
N ILE A 6 12.68 -28.27 -79.77
CA ILE A 6 11.72 -27.82 -78.77
C ILE A 6 12.15 -28.42 -77.42
N SER A 7 12.55 -27.58 -76.47
CA SER A 7 12.81 -28.02 -75.08
C SER A 7 11.52 -27.89 -74.25
N LYS A 8 11.01 -29.02 -73.80
CA LYS A 8 9.89 -29.13 -72.87
C LYS A 8 10.29 -28.52 -71.46
N LYS A 9 9.74 -27.40 -71.16
CA LYS A 9 9.78 -26.88 -69.73
C LYS A 9 8.68 -27.61 -68.97
N THR A 10 9.10 -28.48 -68.07
CA THR A 10 8.29 -29.15 -67.10
C THR A 10 7.98 -28.12 -65.96
N TYR A 11 6.72 -27.70 -65.87
CA TYR A 11 6.25 -26.92 -64.70
C TYR A 11 6.10 -27.87 -63.57
N ARG A 12 7.03 -27.75 -62.56
CA ARG A 12 6.80 -28.28 -61.21
C ARG A 12 5.90 -27.29 -60.48
N LEU A 13 4.62 -27.66 -60.31
CA LEU A 13 3.73 -27.00 -59.33
C LEU A 13 4.23 -27.31 -57.92
N LEU A 14 4.86 -26.34 -57.30
CA LEU A 14 5.09 -26.34 -55.82
C LEU A 14 3.77 -25.91 -55.18
N PHE A 15 3.03 -26.87 -54.61
CA PHE A 15 1.95 -26.59 -53.65
C PHE A 15 2.61 -26.12 -52.35
N LEU A 16 2.70 -24.80 -52.16
CA LEU A 16 2.95 -24.22 -50.86
C LEU A 16 1.67 -24.34 -50.03
N PHE A 17 1.62 -25.34 -49.16
CA PHE A 17 0.65 -25.36 -48.05
C PHE A 17 1.00 -24.21 -47.07
N PHE A 18 0.34 -23.08 -47.28
CA PHE A 18 0.30 -22.01 -46.29
C PHE A 18 -0.59 -22.50 -45.13
N PHE A 19 0.00 -23.10 -44.07
CA PHE A 19 -0.67 -23.26 -42.81
C PHE A 19 -0.89 -21.87 -42.25
N LEU A 20 -2.03 -21.26 -42.56
CA LEU A 20 -2.60 -20.18 -41.78
C LEU A 20 -2.92 -20.79 -40.42
N SER A 21 -2.01 -20.63 -39.45
CA SER A 21 -2.34 -20.74 -38.03
C SER A 21 -3.34 -19.63 -37.76
N LEU A 22 -4.61 -19.92 -37.89
CA LEU A 22 -5.67 -19.11 -37.33
C LEU A 22 -5.48 -19.17 -35.83
N CYS A 23 -4.73 -18.21 -35.27
CA CYS A 23 -4.79 -17.88 -33.84
C CYS A 23 -6.20 -17.37 -33.56
N PHE A 24 -7.12 -18.30 -33.36
CA PHE A 24 -8.36 -17.99 -32.69
C PHE A 24 -7.96 -17.54 -31.27
N PRO A 25 -8.42 -16.38 -30.80
CA PRO A 25 -8.28 -16.06 -29.39
C PRO A 25 -8.97 -17.20 -28.65
N THR A 26 -8.20 -18.05 -27.98
CA THR A 26 -8.74 -19.04 -27.06
C THR A 26 -9.39 -18.24 -25.93
N TYR A 27 -10.69 -18.05 -26.01
CA TYR A 27 -11.47 -17.64 -24.85
C TYR A 27 -11.22 -18.69 -23.78
N ALA A 28 -10.64 -18.26 -22.64
CA ALA A 28 -10.45 -19.18 -21.52
C ALA A 28 -11.82 -19.76 -21.16
N GLU A 29 -11.92 -21.08 -21.19
CA GLU A 29 -13.18 -21.79 -20.94
C GLU A 29 -13.75 -21.37 -19.59
N LYS A 30 -15.04 -20.97 -19.58
CA LYS A 30 -15.74 -20.62 -18.33
C LYS A 30 -16.01 -21.92 -17.56
N ILE A 31 -15.42 -22.02 -16.37
CA ILE A 31 -15.69 -23.10 -15.41
C ILE A 31 -16.33 -22.45 -14.18
N LEU A 32 -17.61 -22.69 -13.96
CA LEU A 32 -18.34 -22.15 -12.81
C LEU A 32 -19.26 -23.26 -12.27
N PRO A 33 -18.94 -23.81 -11.06
CA PRO A 33 -19.82 -24.74 -10.40
C PRO A 33 -21.22 -24.15 -10.17
N LYS A 34 -22.25 -24.99 -10.28
CA LYS A 34 -23.65 -24.55 -10.15
C LYS A 34 -23.93 -23.97 -8.76
N GLU A 35 -23.26 -24.48 -7.75
CA GLU A 35 -23.33 -24.04 -6.36
C GLU A 35 -22.91 -22.56 -6.25
N ILE A 36 -21.85 -22.16 -6.92
CA ILE A 36 -21.35 -20.79 -6.92
C ILE A 36 -22.29 -19.84 -7.68
N GLU A 37 -22.89 -20.32 -8.77
CA GLU A 37 -23.93 -19.57 -9.48
C GLU A 37 -25.17 -19.36 -8.59
N LEU A 38 -25.59 -20.38 -7.84
CA LEU A 38 -26.68 -20.27 -6.87
C LEU A 38 -26.34 -19.32 -5.71
N LEU A 39 -25.09 -19.33 -5.22
CA LEU A 39 -24.63 -18.36 -4.20
C LEU A 39 -24.69 -16.93 -4.74
N ALA A 40 -24.23 -16.67 -5.96
CA ALA A 40 -24.30 -15.34 -6.58
C ALA A 40 -25.76 -14.85 -6.68
N ASN A 41 -26.67 -15.73 -7.10
CA ASN A 41 -28.11 -15.44 -7.17
C ASN A 41 -28.73 -15.19 -5.78
N LYS A 42 -28.37 -15.99 -4.78
CA LYS A 42 -28.81 -15.84 -3.37
C LYS A 42 -28.49 -14.43 -2.83
N HIS A 43 -27.31 -13.93 -3.15
CA HIS A 43 -26.86 -12.60 -2.70
C HIS A 43 -27.19 -11.47 -3.67
N ASN A 44 -27.86 -11.76 -4.80
CA ASN A 44 -28.15 -10.80 -5.88
C ASN A 44 -26.88 -10.14 -6.43
N ILE A 45 -25.82 -10.91 -6.66
CA ILE A 45 -24.56 -10.45 -7.25
C ILE A 45 -24.53 -10.80 -8.74
N PRO A 46 -24.42 -9.83 -9.65
CA PRO A 46 -24.29 -10.10 -11.07
C PRO A 46 -23.01 -10.88 -11.38
N ILE A 47 -23.12 -11.99 -12.08
CA ILE A 47 -21.96 -12.85 -12.46
C ILE A 47 -20.92 -12.06 -13.25
N ASP A 48 -21.33 -11.10 -14.09
CA ASP A 48 -20.43 -10.29 -14.89
C ASP A 48 -19.61 -9.29 -14.05
N SER A 49 -20.06 -8.97 -12.83
CA SER A 49 -19.30 -8.15 -11.87
C SER A 49 -18.17 -8.92 -11.19
N LEU A 50 -18.20 -10.26 -11.27
CA LEU A 50 -17.26 -11.16 -10.63
C LEU A 50 -16.15 -11.62 -11.59
N SER A 51 -14.96 -11.83 -11.02
CA SER A 51 -13.89 -12.61 -11.64
C SER A 51 -13.27 -13.50 -10.56
N ILE A 52 -13.24 -14.82 -10.82
CA ILE A 52 -12.81 -15.81 -9.83
C ILE A 52 -11.90 -16.84 -10.49
N ILE A 53 -10.76 -17.12 -9.87
CA ILE A 53 -9.93 -18.29 -10.18
C ILE A 53 -9.68 -19.05 -8.89
N ILE A 54 -9.92 -20.37 -8.90
CA ILE A 54 -9.44 -21.30 -7.89
C ILE A 54 -8.73 -22.44 -8.60
N GLN A 55 -7.46 -22.65 -8.25
CA GLN A 55 -6.59 -23.63 -8.91
C GLN A 55 -5.67 -24.29 -7.87
N PRO A 56 -5.54 -25.63 -7.84
CA PRO A 56 -4.54 -26.29 -7.00
C PRO A 56 -3.14 -25.78 -7.32
N VAL A 57 -2.29 -25.55 -6.31
CA VAL A 57 -0.92 -25.00 -6.50
C VAL A 57 -0.10 -25.85 -7.46
N ASN A 58 -0.27 -27.17 -7.43
CA ASN A 58 0.51 -28.14 -8.21
C ASN A 58 -0.24 -28.66 -9.45
N SER A 59 -1.21 -27.93 -9.99
CA SER A 59 -2.01 -28.34 -11.13
C SER A 59 -2.34 -27.16 -12.04
N GLU A 60 -2.45 -27.42 -13.32
CA GLU A 60 -2.97 -26.44 -14.30
C GLU A 60 -4.52 -26.50 -14.43
N THR A 61 -5.16 -27.52 -13.83
CA THR A 61 -6.62 -27.66 -13.85
C THR A 61 -7.26 -26.71 -12.87
N ARG A 62 -8.17 -25.89 -13.35
CA ARG A 62 -8.91 -24.91 -12.55
C ARG A 62 -10.21 -25.53 -12.06
N LEU A 63 -10.54 -25.27 -10.79
CA LEU A 63 -11.84 -25.62 -10.20
C LEU A 63 -12.88 -24.55 -10.51
N ILE A 64 -12.46 -23.28 -10.51
CA ILE A 64 -13.25 -22.16 -10.98
C ILE A 64 -12.40 -21.32 -11.94
N ASN A 65 -13.02 -20.95 -13.05
CA ASN A 65 -12.46 -20.04 -14.06
C ASN A 65 -13.56 -19.12 -14.58
N LEU A 66 -13.77 -18.00 -13.89
CA LEU A 66 -14.80 -17.03 -14.22
C LEU A 66 -14.16 -15.69 -14.57
N ASN A 67 -14.41 -15.17 -15.78
CA ASN A 67 -13.95 -13.85 -16.23
C ASN A 67 -12.45 -13.60 -15.98
N SER A 68 -11.62 -14.64 -16.12
CA SER A 68 -10.20 -14.63 -15.75
C SER A 68 -9.35 -13.64 -16.53
N THR A 69 -9.75 -13.29 -17.76
CA THR A 69 -9.03 -12.36 -18.64
C THR A 69 -9.53 -10.91 -18.55
N VAL A 70 -10.63 -10.68 -17.79
CA VAL A 70 -11.23 -9.35 -17.66
C VAL A 70 -10.37 -8.47 -16.76
N ASN A 71 -9.88 -7.35 -17.28
CA ASN A 71 -9.15 -6.37 -16.48
C ASN A 71 -10.08 -5.66 -15.48
N ARG A 72 -9.80 -5.79 -14.19
CA ARG A 72 -10.55 -5.17 -13.10
C ARG A 72 -9.68 -4.24 -12.27
N THR A 73 -10.30 -3.35 -11.51
CA THR A 73 -9.61 -2.61 -10.45
C THR A 73 -9.38 -3.57 -9.27
N PRO A 74 -8.12 -3.87 -8.92
CA PRO A 74 -7.81 -4.88 -7.90
C PRO A 74 -7.76 -4.29 -6.48
N ALA A 75 -7.85 -2.97 -6.34
CA ALA A 75 -7.54 -2.26 -5.10
C ALA A 75 -6.18 -2.70 -4.52
N SER A 76 -6.06 -2.86 -3.21
CA SER A 76 -4.79 -3.20 -2.54
C SER A 76 -4.22 -4.60 -2.87
N VAL A 77 -4.91 -5.44 -3.64
CA VAL A 77 -4.30 -6.67 -4.21
C VAL A 77 -3.10 -6.32 -5.11
N ALA A 78 -3.10 -5.12 -5.72
CA ALA A 78 -1.99 -4.62 -6.51
C ALA A 78 -0.65 -4.58 -5.73
N LYS A 79 -0.68 -4.48 -4.39
CA LYS A 79 0.51 -4.45 -3.54
C LYS A 79 1.34 -5.74 -3.63
N LEU A 80 0.73 -6.87 -3.99
CA LEU A 80 1.45 -8.13 -4.21
C LEU A 80 2.51 -7.99 -5.32
N PHE A 81 2.18 -7.27 -6.39
CA PHE A 81 3.11 -7.00 -7.49
C PHE A 81 4.26 -6.11 -7.06
N THR A 82 3.95 -5.09 -6.24
CA THR A 82 4.95 -4.17 -5.70
C THR A 82 5.93 -4.89 -4.77
N ALA A 83 5.42 -5.70 -3.85
CA ALA A 83 6.23 -6.48 -2.91
C ALA A 83 7.11 -7.51 -3.64
N TYR A 84 6.52 -8.27 -4.58
CA TYR A 84 7.25 -9.26 -5.36
C TYR A 84 8.41 -8.63 -6.13
N VAL A 85 8.12 -7.55 -6.87
CA VAL A 85 9.16 -6.89 -7.68
C VAL A 85 10.19 -6.18 -6.81
N ALA A 86 9.81 -5.64 -5.64
CA ALA A 86 10.77 -5.05 -4.73
C ALA A 86 11.77 -6.09 -4.20
N ILE A 87 11.29 -7.25 -3.75
CA ILE A 87 12.16 -8.36 -3.29
C ILE A 87 13.06 -8.89 -4.42
N ASP A 88 12.49 -9.11 -5.62
CA ASP A 88 13.22 -9.62 -6.79
C ASP A 88 14.30 -8.65 -7.28
N HIS A 89 13.98 -7.34 -7.29
CA HIS A 89 14.82 -6.32 -7.92
C HIS A 89 15.86 -5.69 -6.97
N LEU A 90 15.49 -5.48 -5.69
CA LEU A 90 16.33 -4.81 -4.71
C LEU A 90 17.03 -5.82 -3.78
N GLY A 91 16.46 -7.00 -3.60
CA GLY A 91 16.90 -8.01 -2.63
C GLY A 91 16.33 -7.77 -1.22
N PRO A 92 16.16 -8.85 -0.41
CA PRO A 92 15.54 -8.76 0.92
C PRO A 92 16.34 -7.91 1.92
N GLU A 93 17.66 -7.84 1.77
CA GLU A 93 18.58 -7.10 2.65
C GLU A 93 18.68 -5.60 2.31
N PHE A 94 17.95 -5.11 1.33
CA PHE A 94 17.99 -3.70 0.92
C PHE A 94 17.54 -2.78 2.06
N HIS A 95 18.24 -1.66 2.23
CA HIS A 95 17.94 -0.60 3.19
C HIS A 95 17.78 0.74 2.49
N TRP A 96 16.98 1.61 3.05
CA TRP A 96 16.97 3.05 2.75
C TRP A 96 17.87 3.76 3.77
N THR A 97 18.57 4.78 3.32
CA THR A 97 19.48 5.53 4.20
C THR A 97 19.01 6.98 4.33
N THR A 98 18.70 7.40 5.54
CA THR A 98 18.50 8.82 5.90
C THR A 98 19.84 9.41 6.33
N LYS A 99 20.21 10.55 5.77
CA LYS A 99 21.46 11.24 6.11
C LYS A 99 21.18 12.55 6.81
N VAL A 100 21.96 12.85 7.84
CA VAL A 100 21.90 14.11 8.55
C VAL A 100 23.20 14.87 8.31
N PHE A 101 23.04 16.12 7.87
CA PHE A 101 24.13 17.04 7.61
C PHE A 101 23.98 18.29 8.48
N THR A 102 25.08 19.04 8.60
CA THR A 102 25.06 20.42 9.13
C THR A 102 25.63 21.37 8.09
N THR A 103 25.21 22.62 8.15
CA THR A 103 25.77 23.71 7.34
C THR A 103 27.15 24.11 7.80
N ASP A 104 27.46 23.93 9.09
CA ASP A 104 28.64 24.47 9.78
C ASP A 104 29.36 23.38 10.60
N SER A 105 30.45 23.77 11.24
CA SER A 105 31.12 22.93 12.23
C SER A 105 30.30 22.86 13.51
N ILE A 106 30.38 21.74 14.24
CA ILE A 106 29.87 21.64 15.60
C ILE A 106 30.86 22.37 16.51
N ASN A 107 30.43 23.46 17.15
CA ASN A 107 31.23 24.27 18.04
C ASN A 107 30.59 24.29 19.43
N ASP A 108 31.29 23.81 20.44
CA ASP A 108 30.81 23.74 21.83
C ASP A 108 29.42 23.08 21.98
N GLY A 109 29.13 22.10 21.13
CA GLY A 109 27.84 21.42 21.12
C GLY A 109 26.73 22.18 20.40
N GLU A 110 27.03 23.26 19.71
CA GLU A 110 26.06 24.05 18.94
C GLU A 110 26.19 23.81 17.45
N VAL A 111 25.07 23.80 16.76
CA VAL A 111 24.96 23.81 15.29
C VAL A 111 23.94 24.85 14.86
N ASP A 112 24.19 25.48 13.70
CA ASP A 112 23.22 26.39 13.13
C ASP A 112 21.97 25.63 12.67
N SER A 113 22.12 24.64 11.81
CA SER A 113 21.00 23.87 11.30
C SER A 113 21.38 22.41 11.07
N LEU A 114 20.41 21.51 11.28
CA LEU A 114 20.49 20.13 10.83
C LEU A 114 19.68 19.95 9.55
N ILE A 115 20.28 19.29 8.58
CA ILE A 115 19.66 19.00 7.28
C ILE A 115 19.40 17.50 7.21
N PHE A 116 18.14 17.11 7.15
CA PHE A 116 17.71 15.73 6.97
C PHE A 116 17.48 15.45 5.47
N GLU A 117 18.31 14.62 4.89
CA GLU A 117 18.16 14.13 3.51
C GLU A 117 17.49 12.75 3.55
N GLY A 118 16.22 12.72 3.16
CA GLY A 118 15.45 11.49 3.16
C GLY A 118 15.83 10.56 2.01
N GLY A 119 16.15 9.32 2.33
CA GLY A 119 16.45 8.24 1.37
C GLY A 119 15.24 7.50 0.84
N GLY A 120 14.02 7.89 1.22
CA GLY A 120 12.79 7.22 0.81
C GLY A 120 12.35 6.10 1.75
N ASP A 121 12.90 6.05 2.97
CA ASP A 121 12.46 5.10 4.00
C ASP A 121 10.94 5.20 4.20
N PRO A 122 10.20 4.10 3.94
CA PRO A 122 8.74 4.12 4.04
C PRO A 122 8.23 3.96 5.48
N TYR A 123 9.10 3.68 6.44
CA TYR A 123 8.71 3.34 7.80
C TYR A 123 9.71 3.86 8.85
N ILE A 124 9.62 5.16 9.17
CA ILE A 124 10.31 5.75 10.31
C ILE A 124 9.28 5.98 11.42
N SER A 125 9.33 5.17 12.48
CA SER A 125 8.44 5.33 13.64
C SER A 125 8.89 6.46 14.58
N ILE A 126 8.08 6.78 15.60
CA ILE A 126 8.46 7.75 16.64
C ILE A 126 9.66 7.24 17.46
N GLU A 127 9.68 5.95 17.78
CA GLU A 127 10.79 5.31 18.51
C GLU A 127 12.08 5.41 17.70
N ARG A 128 12.00 5.21 16.36
CA ARG A 128 13.18 5.37 15.49
C ARG A 128 13.64 6.82 15.45
N LEU A 129 12.73 7.79 15.45
CA LEU A 129 13.10 9.21 15.55
C LEU A 129 13.74 9.53 16.91
N GLU A 130 13.26 8.93 18.00
CA GLU A 130 13.86 9.05 19.32
C GLU A 130 15.30 8.52 19.36
N GLU A 131 15.55 7.36 18.74
CA GLU A 131 16.91 6.82 18.55
C GLU A 131 17.79 7.80 17.77
N MET A 132 17.30 8.36 16.66
CA MET A 132 18.03 9.36 15.86
C MET A 132 18.39 10.59 16.69
N VAL A 133 17.47 11.08 17.52
CA VAL A 133 17.70 12.20 18.44
C VAL A 133 18.78 11.81 19.46
N ALA A 134 18.70 10.64 20.07
CA ALA A 134 19.68 10.18 21.06
C ALA A 134 21.09 10.07 20.44
N GLU A 135 21.21 9.56 19.22
CA GLU A 135 22.50 9.47 18.54
C GLU A 135 23.09 10.85 18.21
N LEU A 136 22.27 11.81 17.76
CA LEU A 136 22.71 13.19 17.55
C LEU A 136 23.18 13.85 18.86
N ARG A 137 22.49 13.58 19.98
CA ARG A 137 22.91 14.02 21.31
C ARG A 137 24.25 13.39 21.73
N ASN A 138 24.44 12.10 21.47
CA ASN A 138 25.68 11.37 21.77
C ASN A 138 26.89 11.91 20.97
N LEU A 139 26.65 12.50 19.78
CA LEU A 139 27.68 13.21 19.03
C LEU A 139 28.05 14.57 19.62
N GLY A 140 27.45 14.94 20.77
CA GLY A 140 27.73 16.17 21.50
C GLY A 140 26.93 17.38 21.02
N ILE A 141 25.92 17.21 20.16
CA ILE A 141 25.06 18.32 19.72
C ILE A 141 24.06 18.61 20.83
N ASN A 142 24.07 19.84 21.36
CA ASN A 142 23.25 20.30 22.47
C ASN A 142 22.23 21.36 22.05
N THR A 143 22.61 22.22 21.12
CA THR A 143 21.81 23.39 20.70
C THR A 143 21.70 23.44 19.19
N ILE A 144 20.47 23.64 18.69
CA ILE A 144 20.17 23.92 17.29
C ILE A 144 19.67 25.38 17.21
N ASN A 145 20.47 26.26 16.61
CA ASN A 145 20.24 27.70 16.65
C ASN A 145 19.27 28.23 15.59
N LYS A 146 19.32 27.70 14.35
CA LYS A 146 18.48 28.18 13.22
C LYS A 146 17.38 27.20 12.81
N GLY A 147 17.48 25.94 13.18
CA GLY A 147 16.42 24.94 13.03
C GLY A 147 16.72 23.76 12.11
N LEU A 148 15.67 23.18 11.57
CA LEU A 148 15.75 21.98 10.72
C LEU A 148 15.48 22.32 9.25
N ILE A 149 16.16 21.60 8.38
CA ILE A 149 15.96 21.65 6.92
C ILE A 149 15.67 20.23 6.48
N VAL A 150 14.57 20.03 5.71
CA VAL A 150 14.22 18.71 5.16
C VAL A 150 14.45 18.71 3.66
N ASP A 151 15.31 17.81 3.20
CA ASP A 151 15.56 17.59 1.78
C ASP A 151 14.72 16.42 1.26
N GLN A 152 13.69 16.75 0.50
CA GLN A 152 12.72 15.82 -0.08
C GLN A 152 13.00 15.47 -1.56
N ASN A 153 14.17 15.84 -2.09
CA ASN A 153 14.45 15.75 -3.53
C ASN A 153 14.74 14.32 -4.03
N TYR A 154 14.75 13.31 -3.15
CA TYR A 154 14.99 11.92 -3.53
C TYR A 154 13.93 11.37 -4.48
N PHE A 155 12.66 11.71 -4.27
CA PHE A 155 11.58 11.39 -5.19
C PHE A 155 11.21 12.60 -6.03
N LYS A 156 11.07 12.41 -7.35
CA LYS A 156 10.58 13.44 -8.28
C LYS A 156 9.13 13.15 -8.64
N GLN A 157 8.22 13.64 -7.82
CA GLN A 157 6.78 13.50 -8.05
C GLN A 157 6.09 14.86 -8.00
N PRO A 158 5.07 15.08 -8.85
CA PRO A 158 4.21 16.23 -8.68
C PRO A 158 3.48 16.11 -7.34
N GLN A 159 3.36 17.20 -6.63
CA GLN A 159 2.50 17.30 -5.45
C GLN A 159 1.04 17.15 -5.89
N ILE A 160 0.37 16.12 -5.40
CA ILE A 160 -1.06 15.90 -5.64
C ILE A 160 -1.73 16.09 -4.28
N SER A 161 -2.90 16.74 -4.26
CA SER A 161 -3.66 16.91 -3.02
C SER A 161 -4.02 15.56 -2.40
N THR A 162 -3.91 15.44 -1.10
CA THR A 162 -4.35 14.28 -0.32
C THR A 162 -5.87 14.05 -0.42
N ALA A 163 -6.66 15.08 -0.75
CA ALA A 163 -8.11 15.01 -0.91
C ALA A 163 -8.57 14.40 -2.27
N VAL A 164 -7.68 14.19 -3.24
CA VAL A 164 -8.07 13.82 -4.63
C VAL A 164 -8.84 12.51 -4.72
N PHE A 165 -8.66 11.59 -3.79
CA PHE A 165 -9.26 10.26 -3.89
C PHE A 165 -10.71 10.20 -3.38
N ASP A 166 -10.99 10.81 -2.22
CA ASP A 166 -12.28 10.70 -1.51
C ASP A 166 -12.66 11.94 -0.68
N ASP A 167 -12.03 13.08 -0.97
CA ASP A 167 -12.27 14.37 -0.30
C ASP A 167 -11.99 14.38 1.23
N ASP A 168 -11.32 13.35 1.78
CA ASP A 168 -10.91 13.30 3.19
C ASP A 168 -9.36 13.36 3.34
N PRO A 169 -8.76 14.56 3.36
CA PRO A 169 -7.32 14.74 3.31
C PRO A 169 -6.58 14.25 4.56
N LEU A 170 -7.27 14.09 5.69
CA LEU A 170 -6.68 13.65 6.96
C LEU A 170 -6.66 12.13 7.12
N ARG A 171 -7.15 11.38 6.15
CA ARG A 171 -7.07 9.92 6.18
C ARG A 171 -5.63 9.45 5.97
N PRO A 172 -5.09 8.59 6.86
CA PRO A 172 -3.73 8.09 6.72
C PRO A 172 -3.44 7.44 5.37
N TYR A 173 -4.41 6.76 4.76
CA TYR A 173 -4.22 6.14 3.44
C TYR A 173 -4.10 7.14 2.28
N ASN A 174 -4.49 8.41 2.48
CA ASN A 174 -4.38 9.48 1.48
C ASN A 174 -3.04 10.22 1.52
N ILE A 175 -2.25 10.04 2.58
CA ILE A 175 -0.97 10.72 2.73
C ILE A 175 -0.10 10.53 1.48
N MET A 176 0.49 11.63 1.04
CA MET A 176 1.40 11.61 -0.09
C MET A 176 2.74 11.01 0.32
N HIS A 177 3.28 10.21 -0.61
CA HIS A 177 4.65 9.72 -0.44
C HIS A 177 5.64 10.89 -0.45
N THR A 178 6.59 10.84 0.44
CA THR A 178 7.74 11.75 0.48
C THR A 178 9.01 10.94 0.70
N SER A 179 10.16 11.54 0.46
CA SER A 179 11.43 10.85 0.70
C SER A 179 11.82 10.78 2.18
N PHE A 180 11.17 11.58 3.00
CA PHE A 180 11.36 11.60 4.46
C PHE A 180 10.01 11.82 5.14
N LEU A 181 9.55 10.82 5.86
CA LEU A 181 8.24 10.82 6.50
C LEU A 181 8.30 10.08 7.83
N ILE A 182 7.89 10.73 8.89
CA ILE A 182 7.86 10.17 10.24
C ILE A 182 6.45 9.69 10.56
N ASN A 183 6.32 8.45 11.04
CA ASN A 183 5.09 7.85 11.54
C ASN A 183 3.88 8.04 10.60
N SER A 184 4.11 8.10 9.26
CA SER A 184 3.07 8.42 8.27
C SER A 184 2.31 9.73 8.57
N ASN A 185 2.92 10.69 9.25
CA ASN A 185 2.31 11.90 9.84
C ASN A 185 1.11 11.60 10.74
N LYS A 186 1.02 10.37 11.25
CA LYS A 186 -0.15 9.83 11.93
C LYS A 186 -0.18 10.23 13.41
N ILE A 187 -1.35 10.63 13.86
CA ILE A 187 -1.66 10.84 15.28
C ILE A 187 -2.81 9.89 15.64
N ASP A 188 -2.50 8.89 16.45
CA ASP A 188 -3.48 8.00 17.05
C ASP A 188 -4.07 8.68 18.28
N PHE A 189 -5.39 8.67 18.41
CA PHE A 189 -6.06 9.27 19.56
C PHE A 189 -7.32 8.54 19.95
N LYS A 190 -7.73 8.73 21.19
CA LYS A 190 -8.96 8.19 21.78
C LYS A 190 -9.86 9.33 22.20
N ILE A 191 -11.10 9.27 21.76
CA ILE A 191 -12.17 10.15 22.26
C ILE A 191 -12.84 9.43 23.42
N LYS A 192 -12.75 9.97 24.63
CA LYS A 192 -13.30 9.37 25.84
C LYS A 192 -14.41 10.26 26.42
N LYS A 193 -15.54 9.64 26.72
CA LYS A 193 -16.60 10.29 27.48
C LYS A 193 -16.38 10.04 28.99
N LYS A 194 -16.22 11.12 29.76
CA LYS A 194 -16.14 11.06 31.22
C LYS A 194 -17.51 10.92 31.87
N SER A 195 -17.55 10.55 33.16
CA SER A 195 -18.78 10.38 33.95
C SER A 195 -19.63 11.64 34.03
N ASN A 196 -19.02 12.82 33.93
CA ASN A 196 -19.70 14.12 33.88
C ASN A 196 -20.13 14.57 32.48
N ASN A 197 -20.22 13.65 31.53
CA ASN A 197 -20.55 13.89 30.12
C ASN A 197 -19.57 14.82 29.36
N LYS A 198 -18.41 15.15 29.95
CA LYS A 198 -17.36 15.85 29.21
C LYS A 198 -16.62 14.88 28.28
N ILE A 199 -16.35 15.36 27.09
CA ILE A 199 -15.55 14.63 26.10
C ILE A 199 -14.09 15.08 26.23
N GLN A 200 -13.18 14.13 26.19
CA GLN A 200 -11.74 14.38 26.20
C GLN A 200 -11.07 13.58 25.08
N ILE A 201 -10.16 14.24 24.35
CA ILE A 201 -9.24 13.58 23.43
C ILE A 201 -7.95 13.27 24.18
N HIS A 202 -7.45 12.06 24.00
CA HIS A 202 -6.17 11.59 24.54
C HIS A 202 -5.37 10.94 23.40
N SER A 203 -4.09 11.28 23.33
CA SER A 203 -3.12 10.66 22.44
C SER A 203 -1.83 10.44 23.23
N GLU A 204 -1.12 9.36 22.94
CA GLU A 204 0.17 9.04 23.56
C GLU A 204 1.27 9.97 23.05
N PHE A 205 1.20 10.34 21.78
CA PHE A 205 2.15 11.25 21.16
C PHE A 205 1.44 12.30 20.30
N ILE A 206 1.66 13.56 20.60
CA ILE A 206 1.25 14.71 19.80
C ILE A 206 2.50 15.53 19.52
N PRO A 207 2.83 15.82 18.24
CA PRO A 207 3.95 16.70 17.91
C PRO A 207 3.81 18.10 18.52
N ASP A 208 4.92 18.74 18.84
CA ASP A 208 4.91 20.15 19.29
C ASP A 208 4.24 21.04 18.24
N GLY A 209 3.51 22.06 18.67
CA GLY A 209 2.75 22.94 17.79
C GLY A 209 1.44 22.34 17.26
N VAL A 210 1.05 21.12 17.66
CA VAL A 210 -0.24 20.50 17.28
C VAL A 210 -1.17 20.40 18.49
N SER A 211 -2.45 20.72 18.29
CA SER A 211 -3.47 20.66 19.34
C SER A 211 -4.80 20.14 18.80
N PHE A 212 -5.61 19.54 19.70
CA PHE A 212 -6.98 19.17 19.40
C PHE A 212 -7.96 20.18 19.98
N LYS A 213 -8.99 20.50 19.21
CA LYS A 213 -10.18 21.26 19.64
C LYS A 213 -11.40 20.41 19.39
N THR A 214 -12.37 20.50 20.30
CA THR A 214 -13.63 19.73 20.19
C THR A 214 -14.82 20.67 20.14
N ASP A 215 -15.71 20.40 19.20
CA ASP A 215 -17.05 20.96 19.08
C ASP A 215 -18.02 19.78 18.88
N LEU A 216 -18.18 19.00 19.95
CA LEU A 216 -18.93 17.74 19.94
C LEU A 216 -20.17 17.85 20.80
N VAL A 217 -21.30 17.44 20.22
CA VAL A 217 -22.59 17.34 20.89
C VAL A 217 -22.86 15.87 21.23
N LEU A 218 -23.32 15.60 22.45
CA LEU A 218 -23.77 14.25 22.83
C LEU A 218 -25.16 14.00 22.27
N GLY A 219 -25.32 12.89 21.55
CA GLY A 219 -26.58 12.49 20.93
C GLY A 219 -26.86 10.99 21.01
N PRO A 220 -27.99 10.55 20.46
CA PRO A 220 -28.30 9.12 20.35
C PRO A 220 -27.39 8.43 19.35
N GLY A 221 -27.26 7.11 19.41
CA GLY A 221 -26.56 6.33 18.40
C GLY A 221 -25.69 5.22 18.97
N SER A 222 -24.98 4.52 18.05
CA SER A 222 -24.10 3.40 18.36
C SER A 222 -22.64 3.79 18.18
N CYS A 223 -21.75 3.18 18.98
CA CYS A 223 -20.31 3.33 18.80
C CYS A 223 -19.84 2.93 17.37
N SER A 224 -20.54 2.03 16.70
CA SER A 224 -20.19 1.62 15.33
C SER A 224 -20.31 2.75 14.31
N ASN A 225 -21.11 3.78 14.60
CA ASN A 225 -21.40 4.89 13.68
C ASN A 225 -20.63 6.18 14.04
N VAL A 226 -19.82 6.16 15.08
CA VAL A 226 -19.08 7.36 15.54
C VAL A 226 -18.31 8.00 14.39
N ARG A 227 -17.57 7.20 13.61
CA ARG A 227 -16.72 7.74 12.54
C ARG A 227 -17.52 8.51 11.48
N SER A 228 -18.69 8.02 11.10
CA SER A 228 -19.52 8.69 10.08
C SER A 228 -20.19 9.97 10.60
N ASN A 229 -20.30 10.13 11.91
CA ASN A 229 -20.91 11.28 12.54
C ASN A 229 -19.89 12.38 12.90
N LEU A 230 -18.59 12.09 12.79
CA LEU A 230 -17.53 13.04 13.13
C LEU A 230 -16.83 13.57 11.88
N GLN A 231 -16.56 14.88 11.92
CA GLN A 231 -15.73 15.59 10.95
C GLN A 231 -14.44 16.04 11.61
N PHE A 232 -13.36 15.91 10.87
CA PHE A 232 -12.02 16.32 11.30
C PHE A 232 -11.49 17.37 10.33
N THR A 233 -11.07 18.51 10.87
CA THR A 233 -10.56 19.62 10.04
C THR A 233 -9.22 20.11 10.59
N GLU A 234 -8.20 20.14 9.75
CA GLU A 234 -6.90 20.74 10.08
C GLU A 234 -6.98 22.25 9.83
N ASN A 235 -6.75 23.04 10.86
CA ASN A 235 -6.70 24.49 10.80
C ASN A 235 -5.29 24.97 11.11
N ALA A 236 -4.69 25.72 10.20
CA ALA A 236 -3.46 26.46 10.43
C ALA A 236 -3.79 27.84 10.97
N LYS A 237 -3.08 28.32 11.96
CA LYS A 237 -3.16 29.71 12.37
C LYS A 237 -2.38 30.56 11.37
N ILE A 238 -2.96 31.68 10.96
CA ILE A 238 -2.27 32.66 10.11
C ILE A 238 -1.03 33.16 10.86
N ASN A 239 0.13 33.13 10.22
CA ASN A 239 1.43 33.53 10.75
C ASN A 239 1.91 32.74 11.99
N SER A 240 1.49 31.49 12.16
CA SER A 240 1.95 30.59 13.22
C SER A 240 2.31 29.24 12.63
N THR A 241 3.30 28.59 13.24
CA THR A 241 3.62 27.19 12.99
C THR A 241 2.65 26.24 13.70
N ASP A 242 1.70 26.76 14.49
CA ASP A 242 0.75 25.93 15.22
C ASP A 242 -0.39 25.47 14.33
N LYS A 243 -0.74 24.22 14.46
CA LYS A 243 -1.92 23.60 13.83
C LYS A 243 -2.91 23.12 14.88
N SER A 244 -4.18 23.21 14.58
CA SER A 244 -5.21 22.62 15.43
C SER A 244 -6.10 21.71 14.61
N ILE A 245 -6.39 20.54 15.17
CA ILE A 245 -7.36 19.60 14.63
C ILE A 245 -8.68 19.85 15.33
N LEU A 246 -9.65 20.35 14.58
CA LEU A 246 -11.01 20.53 15.06
C LEU A 246 -11.81 19.23 14.83
N VAL A 247 -12.38 18.69 15.91
CA VAL A 247 -13.24 17.52 15.89
C VAL A 247 -14.67 17.98 16.17
N GLN A 248 -15.54 17.84 15.17
CA GLN A 248 -16.93 18.33 15.24
C GLN A 248 -17.93 17.21 14.97
N GLY A 249 -19.15 17.36 15.46
CA GLY A 249 -20.26 16.49 15.17
C GLY A 249 -20.98 15.91 16.37
N GLU A 250 -21.71 14.80 16.15
CA GLU A 250 -22.49 14.15 17.20
C GLU A 250 -21.76 12.89 17.71
N TYR A 251 -21.47 12.86 19.03
CA TYR A 251 -20.85 11.73 19.69
C TYR A 251 -21.92 10.93 20.45
N PRO A 252 -22.09 9.62 20.22
CA PRO A 252 -23.12 8.82 20.87
C PRO A 252 -22.94 8.75 22.38
N ILE A 253 -24.00 9.06 23.13
CA ILE A 253 -23.98 9.10 24.60
C ILE A 253 -23.60 7.74 25.22
N ASN A 254 -23.92 6.64 24.52
CA ASN A 254 -23.63 5.28 24.95
C ASN A 254 -22.19 4.82 24.59
N CYS A 255 -21.43 5.62 23.84
CA CYS A 255 -20.07 5.30 23.48
C CYS A 255 -19.10 5.79 24.56
N LYS A 256 -18.44 4.87 25.26
CA LYS A 256 -17.49 5.21 26.31
C LYS A 256 -16.17 5.70 25.73
N GLU A 257 -15.70 5.04 24.70
CA GLU A 257 -14.43 5.31 24.04
C GLU A 257 -14.52 5.01 22.55
N PHE A 258 -13.86 5.83 21.74
CA PHE A 258 -13.69 5.64 20.31
C PHE A 258 -12.25 5.94 19.94
N GLU A 259 -11.57 4.95 19.33
CA GLU A 259 -10.21 5.08 18.83
C GLU A 259 -10.25 5.50 17.36
N HIS A 260 -9.36 6.44 17.02
CA HIS A 260 -9.23 6.93 15.65
C HIS A 260 -7.82 7.43 15.39
N ASP A 261 -7.46 7.49 14.12
CA ASP A 261 -6.22 8.04 13.62
C ASP A 261 -6.48 9.07 12.52
N ILE A 262 -5.64 10.08 12.49
CA ILE A 262 -5.57 11.06 11.41
C ILE A 262 -4.11 11.24 11.00
N SER A 263 -3.87 11.73 9.79
CA SER A 263 -2.54 12.17 9.39
C SER A 263 -2.56 13.64 9.03
N LEU A 264 -1.57 14.39 9.51
CA LEU A 264 -1.39 15.78 9.12
C LEU A 264 -1.05 15.88 7.64
N THR A 265 -1.58 16.89 6.97
CA THR A 265 -1.36 17.08 5.53
C THR A 265 0.07 17.52 5.18
N ASP A 266 0.78 18.13 6.14
CA ASP A 266 2.14 18.65 5.99
C ASP A 266 3.15 17.78 6.75
N ALA A 267 3.94 17.00 6.00
CA ALA A 267 4.95 16.10 6.55
C ALA A 267 6.09 16.84 7.28
N ASN A 268 6.49 17.99 6.77
CA ASN A 268 7.56 18.78 7.39
C ASN A 268 7.10 19.31 8.75
N HIS A 269 5.85 19.77 8.84
CA HIS A 269 5.29 20.26 10.10
C HIS A 269 5.22 19.14 11.15
N TYR A 270 4.73 17.94 10.77
CA TYR A 270 4.71 16.79 11.67
C TYR A 270 6.10 16.44 12.17
N PHE A 271 7.06 16.26 11.25
CA PHE A 271 8.43 15.89 11.60
C PHE A 271 9.06 16.87 12.57
N ILE A 272 8.95 18.16 12.32
CA ILE A 272 9.63 19.16 13.13
C ILE A 272 9.01 19.25 14.52
N GLY A 273 7.69 19.20 14.63
CA GLY A 273 7.02 19.14 15.91
C GLY A 273 7.42 17.90 16.71
N ALA A 274 7.52 16.75 16.05
CA ALA A 274 7.95 15.51 16.67
C ALA A 274 9.42 15.57 17.10
N PHE A 275 10.32 16.00 16.20
CA PHE A 275 11.74 16.15 16.51
C PHE A 275 11.98 17.14 17.66
N LYS A 276 11.39 18.33 17.57
CA LYS A 276 11.54 19.37 18.61
C LYS A 276 11.10 18.87 19.98
N LYS A 277 9.97 18.19 20.05
CA LYS A 277 9.50 17.59 21.31
C LYS A 277 10.52 16.62 21.88
N LEU A 278 10.96 15.62 21.10
CA LEU A 278 11.95 14.65 21.55
C LEU A 278 13.31 15.27 21.87
N TRP A 279 13.73 16.29 21.09
CA TRP A 279 14.97 17.02 21.32
C TRP A 279 14.99 17.72 22.66
N ILE A 280 13.90 18.43 23.00
CA ILE A 280 13.76 19.14 24.29
C ILE A 280 13.63 18.13 25.43
N GLU A 281 12.87 17.06 25.27
CA GLU A 281 12.72 15.98 26.28
C GLU A 281 14.06 15.29 26.56
N SER A 282 14.96 15.19 25.57
CA SER A 282 16.33 14.68 25.75
C SER A 282 17.30 15.70 26.37
N GLY A 283 16.85 16.89 26.75
CA GLY A 283 17.67 17.97 27.34
C GLY A 283 18.39 18.84 26.32
N GLY A 284 18.02 18.80 25.05
CA GLY A 284 18.53 19.69 24.00
C GLY A 284 17.83 21.05 23.97
N SER A 285 18.50 22.06 23.39
CA SER A 285 17.93 23.39 23.14
C SER A 285 17.62 23.58 21.67
N PHE A 286 16.45 24.15 21.37
CA PHE A 286 15.99 24.40 20.01
C PHE A 286 15.49 25.84 19.87
N ASN A 287 16.24 26.68 19.18
CA ASN A 287 15.97 28.12 19.05
C ASN A 287 15.48 28.52 17.65
N GLY A 288 15.39 27.55 16.71
CA GLY A 288 15.27 27.83 15.31
C GLY A 288 13.89 27.66 14.71
N TYR A 289 13.82 27.97 13.42
CA TYR A 289 12.68 27.81 12.55
C TYR A 289 12.91 26.64 11.58
N ILE A 290 11.89 26.42 10.76
CA ILE A 290 11.90 25.43 9.68
C ILE A 290 12.20 26.15 8.38
N SER A 291 13.05 25.57 7.53
CA SER A 291 13.15 25.96 6.14
C SER A 291 13.14 24.73 5.22
N GLU A 292 12.56 24.91 4.04
CA GLU A 292 12.74 23.93 2.96
C GLU A 292 14.17 24.00 2.44
N ALA A 293 14.72 22.85 2.04
CA ALA A 293 16.06 22.78 1.48
C ALA A 293 16.15 23.62 0.19
N LYS A 294 16.99 24.65 0.21
CA LYS A 294 17.44 25.31 -1.01
C LYS A 294 18.55 24.46 -1.62
N THR A 295 18.44 24.15 -2.91
CA THR A 295 19.50 23.47 -3.65
C THR A 295 20.83 24.21 -3.51
N GLY A 296 21.91 23.48 -3.15
CA GLY A 296 23.27 24.05 -3.10
C GLY A 296 23.81 24.43 -1.71
N LEU A 297 23.11 24.10 -0.62
CA LEU A 297 23.68 24.23 0.72
C LEU A 297 24.91 23.32 0.87
N TYR A 298 26.04 23.86 1.32
CA TYR A 298 27.20 23.08 1.72
C TYR A 298 26.82 22.21 2.89
N LYS A 299 27.02 20.90 2.74
CA LYS A 299 26.61 19.89 3.70
C LYS A 299 27.83 19.15 4.21
N ARG A 300 28.05 19.18 5.51
CA ARG A 300 28.97 18.26 6.20
C ARG A 300 28.13 17.13 6.75
N LEU A 301 28.37 15.91 6.26
CA LEU A 301 27.71 14.72 6.78
C LEU A 301 28.10 14.54 8.26
N ILE A 302 27.10 14.43 9.13
CA ILE A 302 27.25 14.12 10.54
C ILE A 302 27.09 12.62 10.77
N ILE A 303 25.96 12.07 10.34
CA ILE A 303 25.59 10.68 10.58
C ILE A 303 24.64 10.17 9.47
N SER A 304 24.57 8.87 9.33
CA SER A 304 23.60 8.19 8.46
C SER A 304 22.84 7.14 9.27
N PHE A 305 21.56 7.01 9.00
CA PHE A 305 20.67 6.04 9.62
C PHE A 305 20.08 5.11 8.57
N ASP A 306 20.29 3.82 8.72
CA ASP A 306 19.66 2.82 7.87
C ASP A 306 18.28 2.45 8.39
N SER A 307 17.37 2.18 7.48
CA SER A 307 16.01 1.73 7.78
C SER A 307 15.98 0.29 8.30
N LEU A 308 14.79 -0.21 8.60
CA LEU A 308 14.53 -1.64 8.61
C LEU A 308 14.87 -2.26 7.25
N ARG A 309 15.16 -3.56 7.24
CA ARG A 309 15.39 -4.32 6.00
C ARG A 309 14.13 -4.35 5.14
N LEU A 310 14.30 -4.50 3.85
CA LEU A 310 13.19 -4.56 2.90
C LEU A 310 12.19 -5.68 3.21
N ASP A 311 12.67 -6.86 3.62
CA ASP A 311 11.79 -7.98 3.98
C ASP A 311 10.89 -7.65 5.18
N GLU A 312 11.41 -7.00 6.23
CA GLU A 312 10.64 -6.57 7.40
C GLU A 312 9.59 -5.51 7.02
N VAL A 313 9.99 -4.54 6.18
CA VAL A 313 9.11 -3.49 5.68
C VAL A 313 7.97 -4.07 4.81
N ILE A 314 8.26 -5.06 3.98
CA ILE A 314 7.27 -5.73 3.14
C ILE A 314 6.27 -6.50 3.98
N ILE A 315 6.74 -7.28 4.97
CA ILE A 315 5.84 -8.02 5.86
C ILE A 315 4.85 -7.06 6.52
N LYS A 316 5.34 -5.98 7.11
CA LYS A 316 4.49 -4.95 7.74
C LYS A 316 3.54 -4.29 6.74
N GLY A 317 4.07 -3.79 5.65
CA GLY A 317 3.29 -3.04 4.65
C GLY A 317 2.19 -3.85 3.96
N ILE A 318 2.40 -5.16 3.74
CA ILE A 318 1.41 -6.04 3.12
C ILE A 318 0.37 -6.49 4.13
N LYS A 319 0.76 -6.88 5.36
CA LYS A 319 -0.17 -7.27 6.44
C LYS A 319 -1.13 -6.15 6.79
N ASP A 320 -0.62 -4.93 6.99
CA ASP A 320 -1.43 -3.76 7.35
C ASP A 320 -2.08 -3.09 6.13
N SER A 321 -1.71 -3.54 4.93
CA SER A 321 -2.17 -2.95 3.68
C SER A 321 -1.78 -1.47 3.52
N ASP A 322 -0.62 -1.07 4.05
CA ASP A 322 -0.16 0.31 4.07
C ASP A 322 0.09 0.84 2.64
N ASN A 323 -0.56 1.96 2.31
CA ASN A 323 -0.47 2.56 0.99
C ASN A 323 0.83 3.34 0.81
N LEU A 324 1.33 3.96 1.88
CA LEU A 324 2.53 4.76 1.85
C LEU A 324 3.75 3.87 1.64
N ILE A 325 3.85 2.79 2.45
CA ILE A 325 4.91 1.78 2.27
C ILE A 325 4.90 1.27 0.82
N ALA A 326 3.73 0.91 0.30
CA ALA A 326 3.64 0.40 -1.07
C ALA A 326 4.02 1.43 -2.14
N ARG A 327 3.69 2.72 -1.96
CA ARG A 327 4.08 3.79 -2.88
C ARG A 327 5.58 4.05 -2.84
N ASN A 328 6.19 4.11 -1.64
CA ASN A 328 7.63 4.31 -1.49
C ASN A 328 8.42 3.11 -2.05
N LEU A 329 7.98 1.87 -1.76
CA LEU A 329 8.53 0.66 -2.39
C LEU A 329 8.51 0.76 -3.92
N PHE A 330 7.37 1.14 -4.48
CA PHE A 330 7.21 1.27 -5.92
C PHE A 330 8.15 2.32 -6.53
N LEU A 331 8.34 3.46 -5.86
CA LEU A 331 9.26 4.50 -6.29
C LEU A 331 10.73 4.07 -6.13
N SER A 332 11.03 3.30 -5.09
CA SER A 332 12.36 2.75 -4.82
C SER A 332 12.82 1.71 -5.84
N LEU A 333 11.93 1.16 -6.66
CA LEU A 333 12.32 0.28 -7.78
C LEU A 333 13.28 0.96 -8.75
N ASN A 334 13.18 2.29 -8.90
CA ASN A 334 14.11 3.04 -9.74
C ASN A 334 15.27 3.59 -8.91
N GLN A 335 16.43 2.92 -8.96
CA GLN A 335 17.65 3.35 -8.26
C GLN A 335 18.44 4.44 -9.01
N SER A 336 18.03 4.83 -10.22
CA SER A 336 18.72 5.87 -10.99
C SER A 336 18.58 7.24 -10.32
N PHE A 337 19.69 7.96 -10.15
CA PHE A 337 19.72 9.31 -9.63
C PHE A 337 18.83 10.24 -10.49
N GLY A 338 17.94 10.96 -9.86
CA GLY A 338 17.08 11.94 -10.54
C GLY A 338 15.90 11.36 -11.33
N GLY A 339 15.68 10.02 -11.33
CA GLY A 339 14.64 9.37 -12.14
C GLY A 339 13.50 8.72 -11.35
N LYS A 340 13.45 8.85 -10.04
CA LYS A 340 12.50 8.15 -9.15
C LYS A 340 11.08 8.72 -9.26
N ASN A 341 10.34 8.24 -10.23
CA ASN A 341 8.95 8.63 -10.50
C ASN A 341 8.11 7.43 -10.94
N TYR A 342 6.79 7.53 -10.83
CA TYR A 342 5.86 6.44 -11.16
C TYR A 342 6.00 5.90 -12.59
N ARG A 343 6.33 6.74 -13.57
CA ARG A 343 6.50 6.29 -14.97
C ARG A 343 7.71 5.37 -15.11
N ALA A 344 8.81 5.69 -14.45
CA ALA A 344 10.02 4.88 -14.48
C ALA A 344 9.79 3.57 -13.70
N SER A 345 9.18 3.65 -12.51
CA SER A 345 8.85 2.47 -11.70
C SER A 345 7.92 1.50 -12.42
N ARG A 346 6.89 2.00 -13.14
CA ARG A 346 6.03 1.16 -13.97
C ARG A 346 6.79 0.38 -15.03
N ARG A 347 7.80 0.99 -15.68
CA ARG A 347 8.62 0.30 -16.69
C ARG A 347 9.46 -0.79 -16.08
N ILE A 348 10.08 -0.51 -14.93
CA ILE A 348 10.90 -1.49 -14.19
C ILE A 348 10.02 -2.65 -13.74
N MET A 349 8.90 -2.36 -13.08
CA MET A 349 7.94 -3.37 -12.62
C MET A 349 7.49 -4.27 -13.78
N LYS A 350 7.03 -3.69 -14.90
CA LYS A 350 6.58 -4.47 -16.04
C LYS A 350 7.67 -5.38 -16.59
N LYS A 351 8.92 -4.87 -16.70
CA LYS A 351 10.06 -5.64 -17.18
C LYS A 351 10.41 -6.79 -16.24
N ALA A 352 10.47 -6.54 -14.92
CA ALA A 352 10.75 -7.56 -13.92
C ALA A 352 9.68 -8.67 -13.93
N LEU A 353 8.41 -8.30 -13.95
CA LEU A 353 7.29 -9.26 -14.01
C LEU A 353 7.37 -10.16 -15.25
N ILE A 354 7.61 -9.60 -16.44
CA ILE A 354 7.75 -10.37 -17.67
C ILE A 354 8.96 -11.30 -17.61
N ASN A 355 10.10 -10.83 -17.12
CA ASN A 355 11.32 -11.64 -16.99
C ASN A 355 11.11 -12.85 -16.06
N ASN A 356 10.24 -12.71 -15.05
CA ASN A 356 9.88 -13.76 -14.11
C ASN A 356 8.64 -14.59 -14.58
N GLY A 357 8.25 -14.48 -15.84
CA GLY A 357 7.19 -15.29 -16.43
C GLY A 357 5.77 -14.86 -16.06
N VAL A 358 5.59 -13.68 -15.46
CA VAL A 358 4.25 -13.15 -15.18
C VAL A 358 3.60 -12.65 -16.45
N VAL A 359 2.40 -13.13 -16.73
CA VAL A 359 1.62 -12.76 -17.91
C VAL A 359 1.05 -11.35 -17.76
N ILE A 360 1.42 -10.45 -18.67
CA ILE A 360 0.98 -9.05 -18.68
C ILE A 360 0.21 -8.75 -19.96
N PRO A 361 -1.10 -9.01 -20.02
CA PRO A 361 -1.93 -8.74 -21.20
C PRO A 361 -2.04 -7.25 -21.53
N LYS A 362 -2.49 -6.96 -22.75
CA LYS A 362 -2.85 -5.59 -23.14
C LYS A 362 -3.94 -5.05 -22.21
N GLY A 363 -3.78 -3.79 -21.77
CA GLY A 363 -4.72 -3.15 -20.83
C GLY A 363 -4.34 -3.30 -19.36
N THR A 364 -3.34 -4.13 -19.01
CA THR A 364 -2.79 -4.14 -17.66
C THR A 364 -2.07 -2.83 -17.37
N PHE A 365 -2.46 -2.17 -16.27
CA PHE A 365 -1.89 -0.88 -15.85
C PHE A 365 -1.72 -0.80 -14.34
N PHE A 366 -0.52 -0.41 -13.90
CA PHE A 366 -0.17 -0.15 -12.51
C PHE A 366 0.03 1.36 -12.33
N GLU A 367 -0.79 2.04 -11.53
CA GLU A 367 -0.67 3.49 -11.39
C GLU A 367 0.42 3.91 -10.40
N ASN A 368 0.31 3.46 -9.15
CA ASN A 368 1.11 3.97 -8.02
C ASN A 368 1.66 2.88 -7.06
N GLY A 369 1.54 1.62 -7.42
CA GLY A 369 2.04 0.48 -6.62
C GLY A 369 1.20 0.11 -5.39
N SER A 370 0.35 1.01 -4.88
CA SER A 370 -0.48 0.74 -3.70
C SER A 370 -1.87 0.16 -4.02
N GLY A 371 -2.37 0.41 -5.23
CA GLY A 371 -3.73 0.05 -5.64
C GLY A 371 -4.83 1.00 -5.13
N LEU A 372 -4.50 2.05 -4.39
CA LEU A 372 -5.42 3.17 -4.12
C LEU A 372 -5.53 4.00 -5.41
N SER A 373 -6.32 3.50 -6.35
CA SER A 373 -6.40 3.98 -7.72
C SER A 373 -7.59 3.39 -8.44
N ARG A 374 -8.33 4.22 -9.17
CA ARG A 374 -9.38 3.78 -10.10
C ARG A 374 -8.82 3.37 -11.48
N ASN A 375 -7.59 3.79 -11.79
CA ASN A 375 -6.92 3.55 -13.07
C ASN A 375 -6.14 2.23 -13.11
N THR A 376 -5.71 1.69 -11.96
CA THR A 376 -5.03 0.39 -11.92
C THR A 376 -5.98 -0.69 -12.41
N LYS A 377 -5.53 -1.45 -13.43
CA LYS A 377 -6.32 -2.50 -14.10
C LYS A 377 -5.47 -3.76 -14.24
N ILE A 378 -5.94 -4.86 -13.68
CA ILE A 378 -5.22 -6.14 -13.66
C ILE A 378 -6.26 -7.26 -13.84
N SER A 379 -5.95 -8.25 -14.68
CA SER A 379 -6.80 -9.43 -14.83
C SER A 379 -6.49 -10.49 -13.76
N PRO A 380 -7.45 -11.37 -13.39
CA PRO A 380 -7.17 -12.50 -12.53
C PRO A 380 -6.06 -13.41 -13.08
N GLU A 381 -5.94 -13.56 -14.39
CA GLU A 381 -4.87 -14.32 -15.03
C GLU A 381 -3.48 -13.76 -14.72
N THR A 382 -3.36 -12.43 -14.73
CA THR A 382 -2.12 -11.75 -14.33
C THR A 382 -1.81 -11.99 -12.85
N ILE A 383 -2.83 -11.99 -11.97
CA ILE A 383 -2.65 -12.27 -10.53
C ILE A 383 -2.27 -13.74 -10.34
N LEU A 384 -2.91 -14.67 -11.05
CA LEU A 384 -2.58 -16.10 -11.00
C LEU A 384 -1.12 -16.34 -11.34
N SER A 385 -0.64 -15.80 -12.48
CA SER A 385 0.74 -15.96 -12.90
C SER A 385 1.73 -15.32 -11.91
N LEU A 386 1.36 -14.22 -11.22
CA LEU A 386 2.15 -13.67 -10.13
C LEU A 386 2.23 -14.64 -8.93
N LEU A 387 1.09 -15.20 -8.48
CA LEU A 387 1.08 -16.15 -7.35
C LEU A 387 1.91 -17.40 -7.65
N GLN A 388 1.88 -17.87 -8.90
CA GLN A 388 2.75 -18.97 -9.37
C GLN A 388 4.24 -18.56 -9.35
N ALA A 389 4.56 -17.34 -9.76
CA ALA A 389 5.92 -16.80 -9.69
C ALA A 389 6.39 -16.65 -8.23
N ILE A 390 5.53 -16.20 -7.32
CA ILE A 390 5.83 -16.13 -5.87
C ILE A 390 6.23 -17.51 -5.34
N LYS A 391 5.49 -18.57 -5.63
CA LYS A 391 5.80 -19.92 -5.14
C LYS A 391 7.14 -20.46 -5.66
N LYS A 392 7.60 -20.00 -6.81
CA LYS A 392 8.87 -20.42 -7.42
C LYS A 392 10.07 -19.54 -7.00
N HIS A 393 9.82 -18.40 -6.36
CA HIS A 393 10.87 -17.44 -6.02
C HIS A 393 11.70 -17.93 -4.83
N SER A 394 13.01 -17.64 -4.81
CA SER A 394 13.91 -18.00 -3.71
C SER A 394 13.47 -17.40 -2.36
N SER A 395 12.90 -16.21 -2.36
CA SER A 395 12.36 -15.52 -1.18
C SER A 395 10.85 -15.75 -1.00
N HIS A 396 10.29 -16.86 -1.51
CA HIS A 396 8.85 -17.11 -1.44
C HIS A 396 8.30 -17.06 -0.02
N GLN A 397 9.07 -17.52 0.98
CA GLN A 397 8.62 -17.55 2.37
C GLN A 397 8.36 -16.14 2.90
N ILE A 398 9.21 -15.16 2.61
CA ILE A 398 9.01 -13.76 2.99
C ILE A 398 7.69 -13.22 2.43
N LEU A 399 7.40 -13.55 1.16
CA LEU A 399 6.16 -13.11 0.51
C LEU A 399 4.91 -13.81 1.05
N LEU A 400 5.04 -15.07 1.49
CA LEU A 400 3.96 -15.80 2.18
C LEU A 400 3.72 -15.22 3.58
N ASP A 401 4.78 -14.98 4.35
CA ASP A 401 4.69 -14.42 5.71
C ASP A 401 4.13 -12.98 5.70
N ALA A 402 4.28 -12.26 4.59
CA ALA A 402 3.69 -10.95 4.39
C ALA A 402 2.17 -10.99 4.19
N LEU A 403 1.57 -12.14 3.82
CA LEU A 403 0.13 -12.22 3.63
C LEU A 403 -0.60 -12.22 4.97
N PRO A 404 -1.72 -11.45 5.10
CA PRO A 404 -2.62 -11.59 6.24
C PRO A 404 -3.20 -12.99 6.36
N VAL A 405 -3.31 -13.47 7.60
CA VAL A 405 -3.84 -14.80 7.92
C VAL A 405 -5.21 -14.68 8.60
N SER A 406 -6.20 -15.41 8.09
CA SER A 406 -7.59 -15.35 8.58
C SER A 406 -7.70 -15.63 10.08
N GLY A 407 -8.33 -14.71 10.82
CA GLY A 407 -8.55 -14.79 12.26
C GLY A 407 -7.28 -14.75 13.11
N VAL A 408 -6.12 -14.36 12.53
CA VAL A 408 -4.81 -14.37 13.21
C VAL A 408 -4.15 -13.01 13.17
N ASP A 409 -3.94 -12.42 11.99
CA ASP A 409 -3.20 -11.18 11.86
C ASP A 409 -3.61 -10.29 10.69
N GLY A 410 -3.06 -9.07 10.66
CA GLY A 410 -3.20 -8.09 9.60
C GLY A 410 -4.66 -7.75 9.28
N THR A 411 -4.95 -7.43 8.03
CA THR A 411 -6.32 -7.06 7.60
C THR A 411 -7.35 -8.19 7.71
N LEU A 412 -6.94 -9.39 8.05
CA LEU A 412 -7.79 -10.56 8.28
C LEU A 412 -7.92 -10.98 9.74
N GLU A 413 -7.24 -10.33 10.68
CA GLU A 413 -7.26 -10.64 12.12
C GLU A 413 -8.68 -10.79 12.67
N ASN A 414 -9.56 -9.86 12.32
CA ASN A 414 -10.95 -9.82 12.77
C ASN A 414 -11.96 -10.35 11.73
N LYS A 415 -11.49 -11.09 10.71
CA LYS A 415 -12.32 -11.66 9.63
C LYS A 415 -12.11 -13.16 9.53
N TYR A 416 -13.15 -13.87 9.06
CA TYR A 416 -13.07 -15.32 8.80
C TYR A 416 -12.59 -16.13 10.01
N ARG A 417 -13.17 -15.83 11.21
CA ARG A 417 -12.76 -16.40 12.50
C ARG A 417 -13.44 -17.74 12.82
N THR A 418 -14.29 -18.25 11.93
CA THR A 418 -14.94 -19.57 12.12
C THR A 418 -13.89 -20.68 12.17
N ASN A 419 -14.20 -21.78 12.86
CA ASN A 419 -13.30 -22.94 12.94
C ASN A 419 -12.90 -23.49 11.56
N LEU A 420 -13.75 -23.30 10.56
CA LEU A 420 -13.51 -23.74 9.20
C LEU A 420 -12.46 -22.86 8.50
N LEU A 421 -12.52 -21.53 8.66
CA LEU A 421 -11.71 -20.59 7.88
C LEU A 421 -10.46 -20.09 8.60
N ARG A 422 -10.46 -20.11 9.94
CA ARG A 422 -9.35 -19.60 10.74
C ARG A 422 -8.03 -20.30 10.37
N SER A 423 -6.98 -19.53 10.17
CA SER A 423 -5.61 -19.96 9.83
C SER A 423 -5.48 -20.74 8.51
N ARG A 424 -6.53 -20.79 7.67
CA ARG A 424 -6.52 -21.49 6.37
C ARG A 424 -6.41 -20.57 5.16
N LEU A 425 -6.55 -19.25 5.38
CA LEU A 425 -6.56 -18.27 4.31
C LEU A 425 -5.39 -17.31 4.51
N ASN A 426 -4.45 -17.33 3.58
CA ASN A 426 -3.32 -16.41 3.49
C ASN A 426 -3.59 -15.48 2.29
N LEU A 427 -4.36 -14.40 2.52
CA LEU A 427 -4.92 -13.61 1.44
C LEU A 427 -4.65 -12.11 1.61
N LYS A 428 -4.17 -11.48 0.55
CA LYS A 428 -4.17 -10.02 0.45
C LYS A 428 -5.57 -9.53 0.14
N THR A 429 -6.07 -8.59 0.94
CA THR A 429 -7.34 -7.92 0.75
C THR A 429 -7.21 -6.66 -0.11
N GLY A 430 -8.28 -6.31 -0.82
CA GLY A 430 -8.41 -5.05 -1.54
C GLY A 430 -9.83 -4.52 -1.41
N THR A 431 -9.99 -3.25 -1.02
CA THR A 431 -11.31 -2.61 -0.91
C THR A 431 -11.21 -1.16 -1.39
N LEU A 432 -12.12 -0.77 -2.26
CA LEU A 432 -12.48 0.61 -2.58
C LEU A 432 -14.01 0.64 -2.68
N ASP A 433 -14.55 1.82 -2.78
CA ASP A 433 -15.97 1.95 -3.04
C ASP A 433 -16.36 1.25 -4.35
N GLY A 434 -17.32 0.30 -4.28
CA GLY A 434 -17.68 -0.59 -5.40
C GLY A 434 -16.65 -1.64 -5.80
N VAL A 435 -15.57 -1.82 -5.04
CA VAL A 435 -14.49 -2.79 -5.35
C VAL A 435 -14.20 -3.68 -4.16
N SER A 436 -14.16 -5.00 -4.41
CA SER A 436 -13.74 -6.00 -3.42
C SER A 436 -12.77 -6.99 -4.08
N GLY A 437 -11.60 -7.20 -3.47
CA GLY A 437 -10.57 -8.11 -3.96
C GLY A 437 -9.98 -8.99 -2.86
N LEU A 438 -9.68 -10.25 -3.21
CA LEU A 438 -8.88 -11.17 -2.42
C LEU A 438 -7.95 -11.93 -3.37
N ALA A 439 -6.69 -12.09 -3.00
CA ALA A 439 -5.78 -12.95 -3.74
C ALA A 439 -4.68 -13.52 -2.84
N GLY A 440 -4.31 -14.77 -3.06
CA GLY A 440 -3.28 -15.47 -2.32
C GLY A 440 -3.49 -16.98 -2.30
N PHE A 441 -3.32 -17.59 -1.13
CA PHE A 441 -3.34 -19.04 -0.93
C PHE A 441 -4.39 -19.43 0.09
N ILE A 442 -5.07 -20.54 -0.19
CA ILE A 442 -6.02 -21.15 0.75
C ILE A 442 -5.68 -22.62 0.95
N THR A 443 -5.92 -23.14 2.15
CA THR A 443 -5.73 -24.54 2.49
C THR A 443 -7.08 -25.20 2.73
N GLY A 444 -7.46 -26.17 1.89
CA GLY A 444 -8.68 -26.96 2.05
C GLY A 444 -8.64 -27.86 3.26
N LEU A 445 -9.79 -28.44 3.64
CA LEU A 445 -9.86 -29.46 4.72
C LEU A 445 -9.02 -30.68 4.40
N SER A 446 -8.81 -31.01 3.14
CA SER A 446 -7.92 -32.08 2.68
C SER A 446 -6.42 -31.80 2.94
N GLY A 447 -6.04 -30.60 3.38
CA GLY A 447 -4.66 -30.15 3.51
C GLY A 447 -4.01 -29.69 2.19
N LYS A 448 -4.70 -29.74 1.06
CA LYS A 448 -4.20 -29.24 -0.23
C LYS A 448 -4.23 -27.73 -0.27
N GLU A 449 -3.22 -27.14 -0.93
CA GLU A 449 -3.15 -25.69 -1.16
C GLU A 449 -3.70 -25.32 -2.54
N TYR A 450 -4.35 -24.17 -2.58
CA TYR A 450 -4.93 -23.60 -3.79
C TYR A 450 -4.55 -22.14 -3.94
N LEU A 451 -4.34 -21.71 -5.18
CA LEU A 451 -4.30 -20.33 -5.60
C LEU A 451 -5.74 -19.81 -5.66
N PHE A 452 -5.99 -18.75 -4.94
CA PHE A 452 -7.32 -18.14 -4.83
C PHE A 452 -7.27 -16.69 -5.30
N ILE A 453 -8.09 -16.36 -6.28
CA ILE A 453 -8.28 -15.00 -6.77
C ILE A 453 -9.76 -14.69 -6.85
N PHE A 454 -10.15 -13.61 -6.24
CA PHE A 454 -11.50 -13.06 -6.27
C PHE A 454 -11.43 -11.56 -6.51
N LEU A 455 -12.07 -11.08 -7.55
CA LEU A 455 -12.26 -9.65 -7.82
C LEU A 455 -13.73 -9.38 -8.13
N HIS A 456 -14.25 -8.35 -7.51
CA HIS A 456 -15.59 -7.80 -7.76
C HIS A 456 -15.46 -6.31 -8.04
N ASN A 457 -16.10 -5.83 -9.12
CA ASN A 457 -16.21 -4.42 -9.44
C ASN A 457 -17.66 -4.15 -9.86
N ASP A 458 -18.36 -3.32 -9.10
CA ASP A 458 -19.75 -2.99 -9.32
C ASP A 458 -20.09 -1.60 -8.72
N ILE A 459 -21.36 -1.25 -8.71
CA ILE A 459 -21.87 -0.02 -8.11
C ILE A 459 -21.80 -0.08 -6.56
N PRO A 460 -21.59 1.03 -5.88
CA PRO A 460 -21.23 1.08 -4.43
C PRO A 460 -22.21 0.39 -3.46
N ASP A 461 -23.47 0.26 -3.79
CA ASP A 461 -24.54 -0.17 -2.86
C ASP A 461 -24.52 -1.66 -2.44
N HIS A 462 -23.59 -2.47 -2.97
CA HIS A 462 -23.54 -3.91 -2.73
C HIS A 462 -22.47 -4.37 -1.73
N SER A 463 -21.80 -3.49 -1.01
CA SER A 463 -20.66 -3.82 -0.14
C SER A 463 -20.94 -4.90 0.91
N TYR A 464 -22.12 -4.87 1.54
CA TYR A 464 -22.54 -5.89 2.51
C TYR A 464 -22.83 -7.24 1.83
N LYS A 465 -23.58 -7.23 0.73
CA LYS A 465 -23.95 -8.45 -0.01
C LYS A 465 -22.71 -9.16 -0.54
N ILE A 466 -21.75 -8.41 -1.09
CA ILE A 466 -20.50 -8.99 -1.60
C ILE A 466 -19.64 -9.57 -0.48
N SER A 467 -19.72 -9.02 0.74
CA SER A 467 -19.04 -9.58 1.91
C SER A 467 -19.62 -10.94 2.29
N LEU A 468 -20.95 -11.09 2.29
CA LEU A 468 -21.62 -12.36 2.55
C LEU A 468 -21.31 -13.40 1.45
N PHE A 469 -21.44 -13.02 0.18
CA PHE A 469 -21.10 -13.91 -0.94
C PHE A 469 -19.65 -14.41 -0.84
N ARG A 470 -18.71 -13.52 -0.54
CA ARG A 470 -17.30 -13.84 -0.42
C ARG A 470 -17.03 -14.82 0.72
N GLU A 471 -17.73 -14.71 1.85
CA GLU A 471 -17.63 -15.63 2.97
C GLU A 471 -18.20 -17.00 2.61
N ASP A 472 -19.37 -17.06 1.97
CA ASP A 472 -19.96 -18.31 1.48
C ASP A 472 -19.05 -18.99 0.44
N LEU A 473 -18.45 -18.23 -0.49
CA LEU A 473 -17.48 -18.74 -1.46
C LEU A 473 -16.25 -19.35 -0.79
N LEU A 474 -15.71 -18.69 0.24
CA LEU A 474 -14.55 -19.20 0.99
C LEU A 474 -14.89 -20.44 1.80
N ASN A 475 -16.09 -20.49 2.41
CA ASN A 475 -16.57 -21.68 3.10
C ASN A 475 -16.67 -22.86 2.13
N TRP A 476 -17.27 -22.66 0.96
CA TRP A 476 -17.32 -23.68 -0.10
C TRP A 476 -15.91 -24.11 -0.52
N ALA A 477 -15.04 -23.13 -0.84
CA ALA A 477 -13.69 -23.41 -1.30
C ALA A 477 -12.85 -24.21 -0.31
N VAL A 478 -13.02 -24.01 1.01
CA VAL A 478 -12.29 -24.75 2.03
C VAL A 478 -12.91 -26.12 2.30
N SER A 479 -14.25 -26.27 2.21
CA SER A 479 -14.97 -27.50 2.54
C SER A 479 -14.96 -28.53 1.43
N ASP A 480 -15.08 -28.08 0.17
CA ASP A 480 -15.38 -28.96 -0.98
C ASP A 480 -14.13 -29.29 -1.82
N ILE A 481 -12.97 -28.72 -1.44
CA ILE A 481 -11.67 -28.96 -2.06
C ILE A 481 -10.62 -29.39 -1.01
#